data_1acd8e9645bc8029d4910aab2d91a1ea
#
_entry.id   1acd8e9645bc8029d4910aab2d91a1ea
#
_cell.length_a   1.000
_cell.length_b   1.000
_cell.length_c   1.000
_cell.angle_alpha   90.00
_cell.angle_beta   90.00
_cell.angle_gamma   90.00
#
_symmetry.space_group_name_H-M   'P 1'
#
loop_
_entity.id
_entity.type
_entity.pdbx_description
1 polymer ?
#
loop_
_entity_poly.entity_id
_entity_poly.type
_entity_poly.pdbx_seq_one_letter_code
_entity_poly.pdbx_strand_id
1 'polypeptide(L)'
;MADQPPGAPASLPPGDVAAGSGVPAVSYQSLFEGRWPQLTNPHVRALAWLLGAPDLLDPASPYWQGRIATLGAISPGTQEWLNALEHDPSPLEAALGSKHYSRLGLYAEKLMAFYFAEQGQLYAHGLQVRADRTDTIGEFDFLLHEGDQLVHIEFATKFYLLDGADNLNGLIGPNLADTLGLKMRKIFDKQLSLSQHPVAQALLPQPVARAQALVKGWLFYPDGVQPMPGISPQHCHGFWMTQTQAAQTLPPQRYAILPRLQWLAPLKTSAAQSVDRAGMLAAIAGQEVPVMIVALREKGEWLIEERRGFIVPDGWRAQAAQRRHDGVLPA
;
A
#
# COMPACT_ATOMS: atom_id res chain seq x y z
N MET A 1 16.23 -75.02 -14.22
CA MET A 1 14.93 -74.34 -14.10
C MET A 1 15.15 -73.15 -13.20
N ALA A 2 15.35 -72.01 -13.84
CA ALA A 2 15.60 -70.73 -13.16
C ALA A 2 14.33 -69.86 -13.26
N ASP A 3 13.87 -69.43 -12.09
CA ASP A 3 12.68 -68.65 -11.87
C ASP A 3 12.93 -67.18 -12.29
N GLN A 4 12.07 -66.62 -13.17
CA GLN A 4 12.09 -65.21 -13.52
C GLN A 4 11.21 -64.44 -12.55
N PRO A 5 11.63 -63.21 -12.09
CA PRO A 5 10.78 -62.35 -11.30
C PRO A 5 9.75 -61.61 -12.20
N PRO A 6 8.58 -61.19 -11.62
CA PRO A 6 7.50 -60.55 -12.38
C PRO A 6 7.79 -59.09 -12.72
N GLY A 7 7.30 -58.70 -13.89
CA GLY A 7 7.52 -57.43 -14.53
C GLY A 7 7.00 -56.20 -13.74
N ALA A 8 7.72 -55.08 -13.93
CA ALA A 8 7.37 -53.76 -13.44
C ALA A 8 6.09 -53.21 -14.15
N PRO A 9 5.22 -52.49 -13.45
CA PRO A 9 4.06 -51.87 -14.06
C PRO A 9 4.44 -50.68 -14.96
N ALA A 10 3.75 -50.61 -16.09
CA ALA A 10 3.90 -49.59 -17.12
C ALA A 10 3.64 -48.19 -16.59
N SER A 11 4.53 -47.25 -16.91
CA SER A 11 4.37 -45.82 -16.71
C SER A 11 3.17 -45.29 -17.48
N LEU A 12 2.24 -44.66 -16.79
CA LEU A 12 1.13 -43.87 -17.35
C LEU A 12 1.69 -42.60 -18.03
N PRO A 13 1.08 -42.17 -19.15
CA PRO A 13 1.47 -40.93 -19.81
C PRO A 13 1.15 -39.71 -18.92
N PRO A 14 1.87 -38.57 -19.06
CA PRO A 14 1.58 -37.36 -18.30
C PRO A 14 0.18 -36.87 -18.66
N GLY A 15 -0.69 -36.90 -17.66
CA GLY A 15 -2.03 -36.36 -17.76
C GLY A 15 -1.98 -34.85 -18.04
N ASP A 16 -2.74 -34.43 -19.04
CA ASP A 16 -3.10 -33.04 -19.30
C ASP A 16 -3.53 -32.38 -17.99
N VAL A 17 -2.77 -31.39 -17.52
CA VAL A 17 -3.20 -30.50 -16.46
C VAL A 17 -4.33 -29.66 -17.06
N ALA A 18 -5.55 -30.06 -16.78
CA ALA A 18 -6.74 -29.30 -17.12
C ALA A 18 -6.56 -27.86 -16.62
N ALA A 19 -6.58 -26.91 -17.55
CA ALA A 19 -6.71 -25.49 -17.27
C ALA A 19 -7.97 -25.32 -16.43
N GLY A 20 -7.77 -25.05 -15.13
CA GLY A 20 -8.87 -24.78 -14.21
C GLY A 20 -9.67 -23.60 -14.72
N SER A 21 -10.96 -23.79 -14.90
CA SER A 21 -11.98 -22.76 -15.12
C SER A 21 -12.08 -21.89 -13.88
N GLY A 22 -11.06 -21.07 -13.61
CA GLY A 22 -11.05 -20.10 -12.54
C GLY A 22 -11.89 -18.91 -12.94
N VAL A 23 -13.00 -18.69 -12.23
CA VAL A 23 -13.64 -17.37 -12.17
C VAL A 23 -12.53 -16.37 -11.87
N PRO A 24 -12.33 -15.32 -12.69
CA PRO A 24 -11.27 -14.34 -12.45
C PRO A 24 -11.44 -13.77 -11.04
N ALA A 25 -10.38 -13.82 -10.24
CA ALA A 25 -10.41 -13.31 -8.87
C ALA A 25 -10.87 -11.85 -8.91
N VAL A 26 -11.89 -11.52 -8.11
CA VAL A 26 -12.45 -10.16 -8.06
C VAL A 26 -11.36 -9.20 -7.60
N SER A 27 -11.05 -8.18 -8.41
CA SER A 27 -10.01 -7.21 -8.07
C SER A 27 -10.39 -6.40 -6.83
N TYR A 28 -9.38 -5.93 -6.06
CA TYR A 28 -9.65 -5.06 -4.92
C TYR A 28 -10.40 -3.78 -5.33
N GLN A 29 -10.12 -3.23 -6.50
CA GLN A 29 -10.83 -2.07 -7.04
C GLN A 29 -12.34 -2.34 -7.17
N SER A 30 -12.70 -3.52 -7.67
CA SER A 30 -14.11 -3.93 -7.78
C SER A 30 -14.76 -4.13 -6.41
N LEU A 31 -14.04 -4.71 -5.45
CA LEU A 31 -14.51 -4.87 -4.07
C LEU A 31 -14.71 -3.51 -3.39
N PHE A 32 -13.75 -2.59 -3.55
CA PHE A 32 -13.84 -1.24 -3.00
C PHE A 32 -15.02 -0.47 -3.58
N GLU A 33 -15.19 -0.48 -4.91
CA GLU A 33 -16.30 0.20 -5.57
C GLU A 33 -17.66 -0.47 -5.30
N GLY A 34 -17.67 -1.78 -5.06
CA GLY A 34 -18.89 -2.51 -4.62
C GLY A 34 -19.32 -2.15 -3.21
N ARG A 35 -18.36 -1.90 -2.32
CA ARG A 35 -18.61 -1.49 -0.93
C ARG A 35 -18.95 -0.01 -0.80
N TRP A 36 -18.33 0.85 -1.59
CA TRP A 36 -18.39 2.32 -1.49
C TRP A 36 -18.85 3.00 -2.78
N PRO A 37 -19.99 2.54 -3.39
CA PRO A 37 -20.42 3.10 -4.68
C PRO A 37 -20.86 4.57 -4.56
N GLN A 38 -21.26 5.01 -3.36
CA GLN A 38 -21.73 6.37 -3.09
C GLN A 38 -20.61 7.37 -2.83
N LEU A 39 -19.41 6.91 -2.43
CA LEU A 39 -18.31 7.83 -2.11
C LEU A 39 -17.73 8.45 -3.38
N THR A 40 -17.69 9.79 -3.43
CA THR A 40 -17.16 10.59 -4.52
C THR A 40 -16.09 11.57 -4.06
N ASN A 41 -16.18 12.07 -2.81
CA ASN A 41 -15.18 12.97 -2.25
C ASN A 41 -13.82 12.24 -2.15
N PRO A 42 -12.74 12.77 -2.74
CA PRO A 42 -11.44 12.09 -2.78
C PRO A 42 -10.81 11.87 -1.40
N HIS A 43 -11.06 12.75 -0.43
CA HIS A 43 -10.53 12.61 0.93
C HIS A 43 -11.27 11.53 1.71
N VAL A 44 -12.60 11.46 1.55
CA VAL A 44 -13.41 10.41 2.17
C VAL A 44 -13.10 9.05 1.57
N ARG A 45 -12.90 8.97 0.24
CA ARG A 45 -12.46 7.74 -0.44
C ARG A 45 -11.08 7.28 0.06
N ALA A 46 -10.14 8.22 0.19
CA ALA A 46 -8.80 7.92 0.70
C ALA A 46 -8.85 7.39 2.15
N LEU A 47 -9.67 8.01 3.01
CA LEU A 47 -9.89 7.55 4.38
C LEU A 47 -10.56 6.18 4.42
N ALA A 48 -11.63 5.96 3.64
CA ALA A 48 -12.30 4.67 3.54
C ALA A 48 -11.34 3.55 3.08
N TRP A 49 -10.41 3.88 2.18
CA TRP A 49 -9.35 2.95 1.76
C TRP A 49 -8.36 2.64 2.90
N LEU A 50 -7.88 3.65 3.61
CA LEU A 50 -6.95 3.47 4.73
C LEU A 50 -7.55 2.55 5.82
N LEU A 51 -8.85 2.70 6.08
CA LEU A 51 -9.56 1.91 7.08
C LEU A 51 -9.89 0.49 6.59
N GLY A 52 -10.26 0.33 5.31
CA GLY A 52 -10.80 -0.92 4.78
C GLY A 52 -9.88 -1.72 3.86
N ALA A 53 -8.75 -1.16 3.43
CA ALA A 53 -7.79 -1.91 2.61
C ALA A 53 -7.17 -3.06 3.42
N PRO A 54 -6.91 -4.21 2.78
CA PRO A 54 -6.11 -5.26 3.40
C PRO A 54 -4.78 -4.69 3.90
N ASP A 55 -4.29 -5.25 5.01
CA ASP A 55 -2.97 -4.89 5.50
C ASP A 55 -1.92 -5.32 4.47
N LEU A 56 -0.87 -4.51 4.30
CA LEU A 56 0.21 -4.83 3.36
C LEU A 56 1.04 -6.00 3.88
N LEU A 57 1.28 -6.00 5.20
CA LEU A 57 2.01 -7.05 5.90
C LEU A 57 1.01 -7.96 6.61
N ASP A 58 1.28 -9.26 6.62
CA ASP A 58 0.41 -10.24 7.25
C ASP A 58 0.60 -10.21 8.78
N PRO A 59 -0.39 -9.73 9.57
CA PRO A 59 -0.28 -9.66 11.02
C PRO A 59 -0.20 -11.03 11.68
N ALA A 60 -0.67 -12.10 11.01
CA ALA A 60 -0.60 -13.47 11.51
C ALA A 60 0.75 -14.15 11.19
N SER A 61 1.56 -13.56 10.32
CA SER A 61 2.85 -14.13 9.93
C SER A 61 3.85 -14.14 11.10
N PRO A 62 4.45 -15.30 11.43
CA PRO A 62 5.50 -15.39 12.46
C PRO A 62 6.74 -14.54 12.10
N TYR A 63 6.90 -14.17 10.81
CA TYR A 63 7.97 -13.29 10.35
C TYR A 63 8.02 -11.96 11.12
N TRP A 64 6.87 -11.43 11.53
CA TRP A 64 6.76 -10.15 12.22
C TRP A 64 6.67 -10.24 13.74
N GLN A 65 6.59 -11.44 14.32
CA GLN A 65 6.59 -11.67 15.79
C GLN A 65 5.49 -10.87 16.52
N GLY A 66 4.29 -10.75 15.93
CA GLY A 66 3.17 -10.00 16.51
C GLY A 66 3.31 -8.47 16.48
N ARG A 67 4.31 -7.92 15.78
CA ARG A 67 4.58 -6.48 15.71
C ARG A 67 3.84 -5.75 14.60
N ILE A 68 2.90 -6.39 13.90
CA ILE A 68 2.03 -5.74 12.91
C ILE A 68 0.67 -5.49 13.54
N ALA A 69 0.23 -4.24 13.49
CA ALA A 69 -1.11 -3.83 13.84
C ALA A 69 -2.07 -4.05 12.67
N THR A 70 -3.34 -4.31 12.99
CA THR A 70 -4.44 -4.33 12.04
C THR A 70 -5.63 -3.55 12.59
N LEU A 71 -6.37 -2.88 11.71
CA LEU A 71 -7.62 -2.21 12.08
C LEU A 71 -8.81 -3.19 12.08
N GLY A 72 -8.60 -4.39 11.53
CA GLY A 72 -9.66 -5.37 11.38
C GLY A 72 -10.71 -4.98 10.33
N ALA A 73 -11.89 -5.58 10.43
CA ALA A 73 -13.00 -5.26 9.55
C ALA A 73 -13.66 -3.94 9.93
N ILE A 74 -14.04 -3.13 8.94
CA ILE A 74 -14.81 -1.90 9.17
C ILE A 74 -16.17 -2.26 9.80
N SER A 75 -16.44 -1.69 10.98
CA SER A 75 -17.69 -1.86 11.68
C SER A 75 -18.88 -1.17 10.96
N PRO A 76 -20.13 -1.57 11.21
CA PRO A 76 -21.31 -0.85 10.70
C PRO A 76 -21.29 0.64 11.09
N GLY A 77 -20.94 0.97 12.34
CA GLY A 77 -20.87 2.35 12.81
C GLY A 77 -19.80 3.17 12.07
N THR A 78 -18.63 2.59 11.79
CA THR A 78 -17.59 3.25 10.97
C THR A 78 -18.07 3.45 9.53
N GLN A 79 -18.86 2.52 8.99
CA GLN A 79 -19.44 2.66 7.67
C GLN A 79 -20.46 3.80 7.61
N GLU A 80 -21.34 3.89 8.59
CA GLU A 80 -22.33 4.98 8.72
C GLU A 80 -21.62 6.33 8.88
N TRP A 81 -20.58 6.40 9.68
CA TRP A 81 -19.77 7.61 9.87
C TRP A 81 -19.09 8.05 8.58
N LEU A 82 -18.51 7.15 7.77
CA LEU A 82 -17.93 7.48 6.47
C LEU A 82 -19.01 7.99 5.48
N ASN A 83 -20.21 7.43 5.53
CA ASN A 83 -21.33 7.93 4.72
C ASN A 83 -21.78 9.33 5.16
N ALA A 84 -21.79 9.62 6.46
CA ALA A 84 -22.05 10.98 6.96
C ALA A 84 -20.97 11.97 6.51
N LEU A 85 -19.69 11.58 6.53
CA LEU A 85 -18.59 12.39 6.00
C LEU A 85 -18.67 12.64 4.49
N GLU A 86 -19.25 11.72 3.72
CA GLU A 86 -19.48 11.97 2.28
C GLU A 86 -20.53 13.06 2.06
N HIS A 87 -21.56 13.12 2.91
CA HIS A 87 -22.59 14.17 2.84
C HIS A 87 -22.10 15.53 3.33
N ASP A 88 -21.25 15.54 4.37
CA ASP A 88 -20.59 16.74 4.89
C ASP A 88 -19.11 16.47 5.15
N PRO A 89 -18.24 16.69 4.17
CA PRO A 89 -16.80 16.47 4.31
C PRO A 89 -16.08 17.60 5.08
N SER A 90 -16.77 18.67 5.45
CA SER A 90 -16.16 19.86 6.06
C SER A 90 -15.37 19.58 7.33
N PRO A 91 -15.74 18.66 8.24
CA PRO A 91 -14.89 18.34 9.39
C PRO A 91 -13.56 17.72 8.98
N LEU A 92 -13.56 16.83 8.00
CA LEU A 92 -12.35 16.20 7.47
C LEU A 92 -11.45 17.23 6.75
N GLU A 93 -12.06 18.07 5.91
CA GLU A 93 -11.35 19.13 5.18
C GLU A 93 -10.75 20.16 6.15
N ALA A 94 -11.46 20.54 7.20
CA ALA A 94 -10.95 21.40 8.25
C ALA A 94 -9.76 20.77 8.99
N ALA A 95 -9.81 19.47 9.30
CA ALA A 95 -8.71 18.74 9.93
C ALA A 95 -7.48 18.64 9.00
N LEU A 96 -7.67 18.49 7.70
CA LEU A 96 -6.59 18.52 6.71
C LEU A 96 -5.99 19.93 6.57
N GLY A 97 -6.80 20.97 6.75
CA GLY A 97 -6.41 22.37 6.64
C GLY A 97 -6.15 22.80 5.19
N SER A 98 -5.80 24.07 5.01
CA SER A 98 -5.48 24.65 3.70
C SER A 98 -4.07 24.30 3.20
N LYS A 99 -3.30 23.54 3.95
CA LYS A 99 -1.91 23.20 3.62
C LYS A 99 -1.85 22.21 2.46
N HIS A 100 -1.07 22.54 1.45
CA HIS A 100 -0.79 21.60 0.36
C HIS A 100 0.18 20.51 0.82
N TYR A 101 -0.25 19.24 0.77
CA TYR A 101 0.60 18.11 1.12
C TYR A 101 1.53 17.76 -0.04
N SER A 102 2.84 17.86 0.18
CA SER A 102 3.85 17.43 -0.80
C SER A 102 4.19 15.94 -0.69
N ARG A 103 3.84 15.31 0.44
CA ARG A 103 4.15 13.91 0.75
C ARG A 103 2.88 13.12 1.06
N LEU A 104 2.67 12.04 0.31
CA LEU A 104 1.53 11.15 0.50
C LEU A 104 1.46 10.57 1.92
N GLY A 105 2.61 10.20 2.52
CA GLY A 105 2.65 9.68 3.89
C GLY A 105 2.06 10.64 4.92
N LEU A 106 2.45 11.94 4.87
CA LEU A 106 1.91 12.96 5.78
C LEU A 106 0.41 13.20 5.57
N TYR A 107 -0.06 13.13 4.33
CA TYR A 107 -1.49 13.21 4.04
C TYR A 107 -2.26 12.04 4.63
N ALA A 108 -1.79 10.81 4.40
CA ALA A 108 -2.40 9.61 4.94
C ALA A 108 -2.38 9.57 6.48
N GLU A 109 -1.28 10.02 7.08
CA GLU A 109 -1.13 10.15 8.54
C GLU A 109 -2.13 11.14 9.13
N LYS A 110 -2.37 12.28 8.45
CA LYS A 110 -3.39 13.25 8.88
C LYS A 110 -4.81 12.69 8.79
N LEU A 111 -5.13 11.92 7.75
CA LEU A 111 -6.41 11.22 7.63
C LEU A 111 -6.61 10.24 8.79
N MET A 112 -5.57 9.49 9.15
CA MET A 112 -5.62 8.54 10.27
C MET A 112 -5.70 9.26 11.63
N ALA A 113 -4.98 10.38 11.80
CA ALA A 113 -5.08 11.21 12.99
C ALA A 113 -6.51 11.71 13.21
N PHE A 114 -7.17 12.19 12.15
CA PHE A 114 -8.58 12.59 12.20
C PHE A 114 -9.46 11.42 12.62
N TYR A 115 -9.31 10.24 11.99
CA TYR A 115 -10.09 9.06 12.36
C TYR A 115 -9.93 8.69 13.84
N PHE A 116 -8.69 8.56 14.34
CA PHE A 116 -8.45 8.19 15.73
C PHE A 116 -8.96 9.23 16.72
N ALA A 117 -8.91 10.52 16.36
CA ALA A 117 -9.48 11.59 17.18
C ALA A 117 -11.02 11.49 17.25
N GLU A 118 -11.70 11.31 16.12
CA GLU A 118 -13.15 11.14 16.05
C GLU A 118 -13.65 9.88 16.79
N GLN A 119 -12.81 8.82 16.84
CA GLN A 119 -13.11 7.63 17.63
C GLN A 119 -12.75 7.77 19.12
N GLY A 120 -12.23 8.91 19.56
CA GLY A 120 -11.80 9.13 20.94
C GLY A 120 -10.61 8.29 21.37
N GLN A 121 -9.85 7.74 20.42
CA GLN A 121 -8.69 6.87 20.67
C GLN A 121 -7.36 7.64 20.70
N LEU A 122 -7.29 8.81 20.09
CA LEU A 122 -6.03 9.54 19.93
C LEU A 122 -5.56 10.16 21.24
N TYR A 123 -4.46 9.67 21.80
CA TYR A 123 -3.74 10.34 22.88
C TYR A 123 -2.81 11.43 22.33
N ALA A 124 -1.95 11.08 21.36
CA ALA A 124 -1.05 12.02 20.71
C ALA A 124 -0.73 11.59 19.27
N HIS A 125 -0.45 12.57 18.41
CA HIS A 125 -0.02 12.41 17.02
C HIS A 125 1.22 13.29 16.77
N GLY A 126 2.26 12.71 16.16
CA GLY A 126 3.50 13.42 15.85
C GLY A 126 4.24 13.92 17.08
N LEU A 127 4.21 13.14 18.19
CA LEU A 127 4.88 13.52 19.44
C LEU A 127 6.39 13.31 19.30
N GLN A 128 7.13 14.42 19.23
CA GLN A 128 8.58 14.40 19.16
C GLN A 128 9.22 14.12 20.52
N VAL A 129 10.16 13.18 20.53
CA VAL A 129 11.02 12.87 21.69
C VAL A 129 12.39 13.52 21.46
N ARG A 130 12.77 14.45 22.33
CA ARG A 130 14.02 15.20 22.24
C ARG A 130 14.86 15.01 23.49
N ALA A 131 16.15 14.74 23.32
CA ALA A 131 17.11 14.74 24.41
C ALA A 131 17.37 16.16 24.90
N ASP A 132 17.44 17.12 23.96
CA ASP A 132 17.53 18.54 24.19
C ASP A 132 16.87 19.35 23.06
N ARG A 133 17.11 20.68 22.99
CA ARG A 133 16.52 21.55 21.96
C ARG A 133 16.96 21.22 20.54
N THR A 134 18.10 20.60 20.37
CA THR A 134 18.76 20.35 19.07
C THR A 134 18.79 18.88 18.69
N ASP A 135 18.67 17.96 19.65
CA ASP A 135 18.76 16.53 19.48
C ASP A 135 17.39 15.85 19.55
N THR A 136 16.89 15.41 18.38
CA THR A 136 15.64 14.65 18.25
C THR A 136 15.97 13.16 18.22
N ILE A 137 15.57 12.43 19.27
CA ILE A 137 15.72 10.97 19.38
C ILE A 137 14.79 10.26 18.41
N GLY A 138 13.55 10.72 18.30
CA GLY A 138 12.53 10.16 17.43
C GLY A 138 11.20 10.89 17.56
N GLU A 139 10.20 10.34 16.87
CA GLU A 139 8.82 10.84 16.88
C GLU A 139 7.88 9.65 16.96
N PHE A 140 6.85 9.73 17.80
CA PHE A 140 5.75 8.79 17.79
C PHE A 140 4.74 9.23 16.72
N ASP A 141 4.49 8.41 15.70
CA ASP A 141 3.43 8.71 14.74
C ASP A 141 2.07 8.78 15.46
N PHE A 142 1.72 7.74 16.20
CA PHE A 142 0.51 7.71 17.02
C PHE A 142 0.75 7.07 18.39
N LEU A 143 0.18 7.70 19.40
CA LEU A 143 -0.10 7.09 20.70
C LEU A 143 -1.62 7.02 20.86
N LEU A 144 -2.14 5.80 21.08
CA LEU A 144 -3.58 5.54 21.12
C LEU A 144 -3.98 4.96 22.47
N HIS A 145 -5.20 5.28 22.91
CA HIS A 145 -5.86 4.58 24.00
C HIS A 145 -6.61 3.35 23.47
N GLU A 146 -6.34 2.20 24.07
CA GLU A 146 -7.13 0.98 23.91
C GLU A 146 -7.60 0.51 25.29
N GLY A 147 -8.81 0.88 25.68
CA GLY A 147 -9.25 0.82 27.07
C GLY A 147 -8.32 1.64 27.96
N ASP A 148 -7.79 1.02 29.02
CA ASP A 148 -6.85 1.68 29.95
C ASP A 148 -5.37 1.61 29.47
N GLN A 149 -5.11 0.99 28.33
CA GLN A 149 -3.75 0.83 27.82
C GLN A 149 -3.35 1.93 26.85
N LEU A 150 -2.08 2.36 26.92
CA LEU A 150 -1.45 3.18 25.90
C LEU A 150 -0.72 2.30 24.89
N VAL A 151 -1.00 2.50 23.60
CA VAL A 151 -0.43 1.74 22.48
C VAL A 151 0.31 2.69 21.55
N HIS A 152 1.50 2.27 21.12
CA HIS A 152 2.28 2.98 20.12
C HIS A 152 2.06 2.36 18.74
N ILE A 153 1.62 3.15 17.77
CA ILE A 153 1.44 2.75 16.39
C ILE A 153 2.35 3.58 15.48
N GLU A 154 3.30 2.91 14.83
CA GLU A 154 4.04 3.46 13.69
C GLU A 154 3.25 3.23 12.41
N PHE A 155 2.89 4.31 11.74
CA PHE A 155 2.02 4.26 10.57
C PHE A 155 2.80 4.48 9.28
N ALA A 156 2.51 3.67 8.26
CA ALA A 156 3.15 3.83 6.97
C ALA A 156 2.23 3.51 5.80
N THR A 157 2.29 4.33 4.75
CA THR A 157 1.77 3.99 3.42
C THR A 157 2.93 3.68 2.48
N LYS A 158 2.88 2.54 1.78
CA LYS A 158 3.98 2.01 0.98
C LYS A 158 3.54 1.63 -0.43
N PHE A 159 4.39 1.98 -1.42
CA PHE A 159 4.20 1.72 -2.84
C PHE A 159 5.53 1.24 -3.40
N TYR A 160 5.61 -0.05 -3.72
CA TYR A 160 6.85 -0.69 -4.15
C TYR A 160 6.65 -1.55 -5.38
N LEU A 161 7.67 -1.60 -6.24
CA LEU A 161 7.73 -2.38 -7.47
C LEU A 161 8.65 -3.59 -7.23
N LEU A 162 8.16 -4.79 -7.53
CA LEU A 162 9.01 -5.98 -7.48
C LEU A 162 9.95 -5.98 -8.68
N ASP A 163 11.27 -5.97 -8.40
CA ASP A 163 12.32 -6.14 -9.39
C ASP A 163 13.50 -6.92 -8.79
N GLY A 164 13.79 -8.07 -9.33
CA GLY A 164 14.86 -8.95 -8.85
C GLY A 164 14.36 -10.04 -7.91
N ALA A 165 14.94 -10.14 -6.72
CA ALA A 165 14.67 -11.24 -5.79
C ALA A 165 13.25 -11.19 -5.21
N ASP A 166 12.63 -12.37 -5.03
CA ASP A 166 11.31 -12.55 -4.41
C ASP A 166 11.37 -12.44 -2.87
N ASN A 167 11.83 -11.27 -2.41
CA ASN A 167 11.92 -10.92 -1.00
C ASN A 167 11.67 -9.41 -0.80
N LEU A 168 11.64 -8.97 0.46
CA LEU A 168 11.35 -7.57 0.79
C LEU A 168 12.37 -6.57 0.23
N ASN A 169 13.59 -7.00 -0.08
CA ASN A 169 14.61 -6.13 -0.69
C ASN A 169 14.41 -6.00 -2.21
N GLY A 170 13.77 -6.98 -2.87
CA GLY A 170 13.35 -6.89 -4.26
C GLY A 170 12.16 -5.95 -4.49
N LEU A 171 11.44 -5.57 -3.43
CA LEU A 171 10.38 -4.56 -3.46
C LEU A 171 11.00 -3.16 -3.35
N ILE A 172 11.19 -2.49 -4.48
CA ILE A 172 11.93 -1.24 -4.62
C ILE A 172 10.97 -0.06 -4.76
N GLY A 173 11.26 1.04 -4.07
CA GLY A 173 10.51 2.28 -4.24
C GLY A 173 10.62 2.80 -5.68
N PRO A 174 9.55 3.36 -6.27
CA PRO A 174 9.55 3.76 -7.68
C PRO A 174 10.68 4.75 -8.03
N ASN A 175 11.09 5.59 -7.09
CA ASN A 175 12.20 6.55 -7.27
C ASN A 175 13.57 5.97 -6.90
N LEU A 176 13.70 4.66 -6.71
CA LEU A 176 14.96 3.98 -6.41
C LEU A 176 15.66 4.50 -5.13
N ALA A 177 14.91 5.03 -4.17
CA ALA A 177 15.47 5.62 -2.95
C ALA A 177 15.62 4.60 -1.82
N ASP A 178 14.82 3.54 -1.81
CA ASP A 178 14.79 2.54 -0.75
C ASP A 178 14.10 1.24 -1.21
N THR A 179 14.07 0.24 -0.30
CA THR A 179 13.29 -0.99 -0.43
C THR A 179 12.34 -1.17 0.74
N LEU A 180 11.32 -2.02 0.57
CA LEU A 180 10.43 -2.37 1.67
C LEU A 180 11.20 -2.99 2.83
N GLY A 181 12.20 -3.85 2.54
CA GLY A 181 13.04 -4.47 3.56
C GLY A 181 13.81 -3.45 4.41
N LEU A 182 14.45 -2.45 3.79
CA LEU A 182 15.13 -1.37 4.51
C LEU A 182 14.17 -0.56 5.38
N LYS A 183 12.98 -0.26 4.85
CA LYS A 183 11.98 0.51 5.60
C LYS A 183 11.46 -0.25 6.80
N MET A 184 11.14 -1.53 6.65
CA MET A 184 10.69 -2.36 7.76
C MET A 184 11.75 -2.51 8.82
N ARG A 185 13.00 -2.75 8.43
CA ARG A 185 14.13 -2.77 9.38
C ARG A 185 14.21 -1.48 10.20
N LYS A 186 14.12 -0.32 9.54
CA LYS A 186 14.12 0.98 10.25
C LYS A 186 12.98 1.10 11.25
N ILE A 187 11.75 0.69 10.85
CA ILE A 187 10.58 0.73 11.74
C ILE A 187 10.81 -0.18 12.94
N PHE A 188 11.20 -1.45 12.72
CA PHE A 188 11.32 -2.43 13.78
C PHE A 188 12.50 -2.19 14.71
N ASP A 189 13.66 -1.78 14.18
CA ASP A 189 14.88 -1.64 14.97
C ASP A 189 14.98 -0.29 15.69
N LYS A 190 14.32 0.76 15.16
CA LYS A 190 14.46 2.11 15.72
C LYS A 190 13.12 2.70 16.18
N GLN A 191 12.10 2.73 15.32
CA GLN A 191 10.88 3.48 15.63
C GLN A 191 10.06 2.76 16.69
N LEU A 192 9.81 1.46 16.57
CA LEU A 192 9.04 0.72 17.58
C LEU A 192 9.75 0.62 18.93
N SER A 193 11.07 0.74 19.00
CA SER A 193 11.83 0.74 20.25
C SER A 193 11.80 2.10 20.98
N LEU A 194 11.28 3.17 20.33
CA LEU A 194 11.26 4.51 20.90
C LEU A 194 10.58 4.58 22.27
N SER A 195 9.49 3.83 22.45
CA SER A 195 8.75 3.76 23.72
C SER A 195 9.54 3.17 24.89
N GLN A 196 10.65 2.48 24.61
CA GLN A 196 11.56 1.94 25.63
C GLN A 196 12.68 2.91 26.00
N HIS A 197 12.84 4.01 25.24
CA HIS A 197 13.89 4.99 25.51
C HIS A 197 13.56 5.78 26.78
N PRO A 198 14.51 5.97 27.74
CA PRO A 198 14.24 6.65 29.01
C PRO A 198 13.62 8.03 28.87
N VAL A 199 14.09 8.84 27.90
CA VAL A 199 13.52 10.16 27.62
C VAL A 199 12.07 10.07 27.16
N ALA A 200 11.75 9.08 26.32
CA ALA A 200 10.37 8.87 25.89
C ALA A 200 9.47 8.45 27.04
N GLN A 201 9.93 7.54 27.89
CA GLN A 201 9.18 7.08 29.07
C GLN A 201 8.86 8.21 30.04
N ALA A 202 9.76 9.19 30.19
CA ALA A 202 9.54 10.35 31.03
C ALA A 202 8.47 11.33 30.49
N LEU A 203 8.16 11.28 29.19
CA LEU A 203 7.14 12.10 28.53
C LEU A 203 5.75 11.45 28.53
N LEU A 204 5.68 10.14 28.75
CA LEU A 204 4.43 9.38 28.63
C LEU A 204 3.70 9.32 29.97
N PRO A 205 2.34 9.35 29.99
CA PRO A 205 1.55 9.30 31.22
C PRO A 205 1.60 7.92 31.89
N GLN A 206 1.92 6.88 31.11
CA GLN A 206 2.02 5.48 31.51
C GLN A 206 2.89 4.71 30.53
N PRO A 207 3.39 3.51 30.91
CA PRO A 207 4.12 2.66 29.98
C PRO A 207 3.30 2.27 28.76
N VAL A 208 3.95 2.20 27.59
CA VAL A 208 3.35 1.68 26.36
C VAL A 208 3.20 0.16 26.50
N ALA A 209 1.97 -0.32 26.40
CA ALA A 209 1.65 -1.76 26.52
C ALA A 209 2.16 -2.57 25.33
N ARG A 210 2.10 -1.98 24.11
CA ARG A 210 2.66 -2.57 22.89
C ARG A 210 3.01 -1.50 21.86
N ALA A 211 4.02 -1.80 21.04
CA ALA A 211 4.44 -0.98 19.91
C ALA A 211 4.35 -1.81 18.61
N GLN A 212 3.59 -1.35 17.64
CA GLN A 212 3.29 -2.09 16.42
C GLN A 212 3.30 -1.17 15.19
N ALA A 213 3.57 -1.76 14.01
CA ALA A 213 3.52 -1.06 12.73
C ALA A 213 2.18 -1.33 12.04
N LEU A 214 1.45 -0.27 11.66
CA LEU A 214 0.28 -0.32 10.80
C LEU A 214 0.69 0.09 9.39
N VAL A 215 0.75 -0.86 8.47
CA VAL A 215 1.27 -0.64 7.12
C VAL A 215 0.19 -0.90 6.08
N LYS A 216 -0.18 0.14 5.34
CA LYS A 216 -1.09 0.07 4.19
C LYS A 216 -0.32 0.36 2.90
N GLY A 217 -0.80 -0.12 1.76
CA GLY A 217 -0.09 0.16 0.51
C GLY A 217 -0.51 -0.69 -0.67
N TRP A 218 0.25 -0.51 -1.74
CA TRP A 218 0.12 -1.26 -2.99
C TRP A 218 1.47 -1.81 -3.41
N LEU A 219 1.51 -3.07 -3.81
CA LEU A 219 2.68 -3.67 -4.45
C LEU A 219 2.42 -3.86 -5.94
N PHE A 220 3.47 -3.68 -6.74
CA PHE A 220 3.36 -3.72 -8.19
C PHE A 220 4.30 -4.78 -8.75
N TYR A 221 3.78 -5.60 -9.66
CA TYR A 221 4.44 -6.78 -10.19
C TYR A 221 4.55 -6.70 -11.72
N PRO A 222 5.67 -7.14 -12.32
CA PRO A 222 5.78 -7.17 -13.78
C PRO A 222 4.95 -8.31 -14.40
N ASP A 223 4.92 -9.49 -13.76
CA ASP A 223 4.41 -10.75 -14.31
C ASP A 223 3.35 -11.42 -13.41
N GLY A 224 2.61 -10.62 -12.62
CA GLY A 224 1.62 -11.12 -11.68
C GLY A 224 2.13 -11.23 -10.25
N VAL A 225 1.18 -11.44 -9.32
CA VAL A 225 1.47 -11.45 -7.88
C VAL A 225 2.31 -12.67 -7.51
N GLN A 226 3.37 -12.44 -6.77
CA GLN A 226 4.24 -13.47 -6.22
C GLN A 226 3.99 -13.59 -4.70
N PRO A 227 3.73 -14.79 -4.15
CA PRO A 227 3.67 -15.02 -2.72
C PRO A 227 5.02 -14.70 -2.07
N MET A 228 5.01 -13.96 -0.97
CA MET A 228 6.24 -13.53 -0.30
C MET A 228 6.06 -13.61 1.22
N PRO A 229 7.04 -14.20 1.96
CA PRO A 229 6.97 -14.27 3.42
C PRO A 229 6.74 -12.91 4.07
N GLY A 230 5.77 -12.82 4.98
CA GLY A 230 5.44 -11.60 5.70
C GLY A 230 4.55 -10.61 4.94
N ILE A 231 4.32 -10.80 3.64
CA ILE A 231 3.34 -10.02 2.86
C ILE A 231 1.96 -10.67 2.99
N SER A 232 0.93 -9.86 3.21
CA SER A 232 -0.44 -10.35 3.26
C SER A 232 -0.86 -10.94 1.90
N PRO A 233 -1.43 -12.14 1.84
CA PRO A 233 -1.88 -12.73 0.58
C PRO A 233 -2.97 -11.92 -0.12
N GLN A 234 -3.69 -11.09 0.62
CA GLN A 234 -4.78 -10.26 0.12
C GLN A 234 -4.38 -8.80 -0.15
N HIS A 235 -3.08 -8.46 -0.02
CA HIS A 235 -2.61 -7.07 -0.20
C HIS A 235 -3.08 -6.44 -1.51
N CYS A 236 -3.27 -5.13 -1.50
CA CYS A 236 -3.57 -4.38 -2.72
C CYS A 236 -2.39 -4.46 -3.69
N HIS A 237 -2.66 -4.81 -4.95
CA HIS A 237 -1.62 -4.97 -5.96
C HIS A 237 -1.99 -4.36 -7.31
N GLY A 238 -0.97 -4.07 -8.09
CA GLY A 238 -1.05 -3.56 -9.44
C GLY A 238 0.06 -4.13 -10.33
N PHE A 239 0.20 -3.57 -11.52
CA PHE A 239 1.27 -3.94 -12.45
C PHE A 239 2.32 -2.84 -12.54
N TRP A 240 3.50 -3.16 -13.05
CA TRP A 240 4.42 -2.16 -13.55
C TRP A 240 5.08 -2.64 -14.85
N MET A 241 5.43 -1.69 -15.71
CA MET A 241 6.08 -1.95 -16.99
C MET A 241 6.86 -0.71 -17.44
N THR A 242 7.74 -0.87 -18.43
CA THR A 242 8.47 0.24 -19.03
C THR A 242 7.60 1.02 -20.01
N GLN A 243 8.05 2.23 -20.42
CA GLN A 243 7.36 3.05 -21.44
C GLN A 243 7.23 2.30 -22.76
N THR A 244 8.30 1.63 -23.21
CA THR A 244 8.27 0.80 -24.43
C THR A 244 7.26 -0.35 -24.33
N GLN A 245 7.22 -1.06 -23.20
CA GLN A 245 6.24 -2.13 -22.98
C GLN A 245 4.80 -1.57 -22.96
N ALA A 246 4.59 -0.42 -22.31
CA ALA A 246 3.28 0.23 -22.27
C ALA A 246 2.77 0.59 -23.67
N ALA A 247 3.63 1.11 -24.52
CA ALA A 247 3.28 1.42 -25.92
C ALA A 247 2.89 0.17 -26.72
N GLN A 248 3.45 -0.99 -26.40
CA GLN A 248 3.18 -2.24 -27.11
C GLN A 248 1.96 -3.00 -26.58
N THR A 249 1.74 -2.98 -25.25
CA THR A 249 0.84 -3.95 -24.59
C THR A 249 -0.43 -3.36 -23.97
N LEU A 250 -0.47 -2.05 -23.65
CA LEU A 250 -1.66 -1.47 -23.05
C LEU A 250 -2.85 -1.50 -24.04
N PRO A 251 -4.03 -1.97 -23.61
CA PRO A 251 -5.21 -2.06 -24.49
C PRO A 251 -5.79 -0.68 -24.81
N PRO A 252 -6.60 -0.55 -25.90
CA PRO A 252 -7.33 0.66 -26.23
C PRO A 252 -8.52 0.83 -25.29
N GLN A 253 -8.37 1.67 -24.24
CA GLN A 253 -9.40 2.03 -23.27
C GLN A 253 -9.14 3.42 -22.69
N ARG A 254 -9.97 3.85 -21.72
CA ARG A 254 -9.78 5.10 -21.01
C ARG A 254 -8.75 4.93 -19.89
N TYR A 255 -7.96 5.99 -19.68
CA TYR A 255 -6.91 6.04 -18.66
C TYR A 255 -6.97 7.37 -17.90
N ALA A 256 -6.38 7.37 -16.70
CA ALA A 256 -6.00 8.59 -16.01
C ALA A 256 -4.57 8.45 -15.44
N ILE A 257 -3.87 9.57 -15.34
CA ILE A 257 -2.57 9.66 -14.66
C ILE A 257 -2.84 10.19 -13.26
N LEU A 258 -2.41 9.46 -12.24
CA LEU A 258 -2.68 9.82 -10.86
C LEU A 258 -1.59 10.73 -10.28
N PRO A 259 -1.95 11.95 -9.84
CA PRO A 259 -1.09 12.72 -8.97
C PRO A 259 -0.89 11.96 -7.64
N ARG A 260 0.28 12.16 -7.01
CA ARG A 260 0.72 11.36 -5.85
C ARG A 260 -0.31 11.26 -4.73
N LEU A 261 -1.04 12.32 -4.43
CA LEU A 261 -2.03 12.33 -3.34
C LEU A 261 -3.28 11.47 -3.64
N GLN A 262 -3.47 11.05 -4.89
CA GLN A 262 -4.58 10.17 -5.30
C GLN A 262 -4.17 8.69 -5.39
N TRP A 263 -2.98 8.32 -4.93
CA TRP A 263 -2.50 6.93 -5.02
C TRP A 263 -3.17 5.97 -4.03
N LEU A 264 -3.77 6.47 -2.95
CA LEU A 264 -4.36 5.61 -1.91
C LEU A 264 -5.52 4.78 -2.45
N ALA A 265 -6.69 5.36 -2.57
CA ALA A 265 -7.92 4.68 -2.97
C ALA A 265 -8.02 4.44 -4.49
N PRO A 266 -8.79 3.44 -4.93
CA PRO A 266 -9.19 3.32 -6.32
C PRO A 266 -9.89 4.58 -6.82
N LEU A 267 -9.53 5.02 -8.05
CA LEU A 267 -10.06 6.25 -8.65
C LEU A 267 -11.52 6.07 -9.06
N LYS A 268 -12.30 7.11 -8.81
CA LYS A 268 -13.62 7.35 -9.40
C LYS A 268 -13.63 8.76 -9.95
N THR A 269 -13.95 8.94 -11.23
CA THR A 269 -13.78 10.22 -11.91
C THR A 269 -14.79 10.39 -13.05
N SER A 270 -14.88 11.60 -13.60
CA SER A 270 -15.69 11.89 -14.78
C SER A 270 -14.92 11.60 -16.08
N ALA A 271 -15.63 11.49 -17.20
CA ALA A 271 -15.03 11.32 -18.52
C ALA A 271 -14.08 12.46 -18.89
N ALA A 272 -14.36 13.69 -18.44
CA ALA A 272 -13.54 14.88 -18.71
C ALA A 272 -12.13 14.80 -18.09
N GLN A 273 -11.94 14.03 -17.03
CA GLN A 273 -10.67 13.85 -16.34
C GLN A 273 -9.89 12.62 -16.80
N SER A 274 -10.30 12.01 -17.90
CA SER A 274 -9.67 10.84 -18.45
C SER A 274 -9.20 11.09 -19.89
N VAL A 275 -8.23 10.31 -20.33
CA VAL A 275 -7.69 10.35 -21.69
C VAL A 275 -7.83 8.96 -22.33
N ASP A 276 -7.76 8.92 -23.67
CA ASP A 276 -7.61 7.64 -24.37
C ASP A 276 -6.17 7.11 -24.26
N ARG A 277 -5.95 5.93 -24.83
CA ARG A 277 -4.62 5.31 -24.85
C ARG A 277 -3.57 6.21 -25.51
N ALA A 278 -3.90 6.86 -26.62
CA ALA A 278 -2.95 7.70 -27.35
C ALA A 278 -2.54 8.95 -26.53
N GLY A 279 -3.51 9.62 -25.91
CA GLY A 279 -3.28 10.74 -25.00
C GLY A 279 -2.45 10.35 -23.77
N MET A 280 -2.74 9.17 -23.19
CA MET A 280 -1.96 8.65 -22.07
C MET A 280 -0.51 8.35 -22.46
N LEU A 281 -0.28 7.67 -23.61
CA LEU A 281 1.08 7.38 -24.09
C LEU A 281 1.85 8.66 -24.41
N ALA A 282 1.20 9.66 -25.02
CA ALA A 282 1.82 10.96 -25.25
C ALA A 282 2.22 11.67 -23.94
N ALA A 283 1.39 11.59 -22.91
CA ALA A 283 1.67 12.23 -21.63
C ALA A 283 2.81 11.58 -20.83
N ILE A 284 3.03 10.27 -21.01
CA ILE A 284 4.14 9.55 -20.34
C ILE A 284 5.43 9.52 -21.17
N ALA A 285 5.37 9.83 -22.47
CA ALA A 285 6.53 9.83 -23.35
C ALA A 285 7.61 10.77 -22.83
N GLY A 286 8.84 10.26 -22.70
CA GLY A 286 9.99 11.04 -22.25
C GLY A 286 9.98 11.43 -20.76
N GLN A 287 9.03 10.95 -19.97
CA GLN A 287 9.08 11.13 -18.52
C GLN A 287 10.28 10.36 -17.96
N GLU A 288 11.10 11.04 -17.17
CA GLU A 288 12.30 10.45 -16.53
C GLU A 288 12.00 9.84 -15.15
N VAL A 289 10.77 9.99 -14.68
CA VAL A 289 10.30 9.48 -13.39
C VAL A 289 9.14 8.51 -13.57
N PRO A 290 8.98 7.52 -12.69
CA PRO A 290 7.82 6.63 -12.70
C PRO A 290 6.50 7.38 -12.58
N VAL A 291 5.54 7.03 -13.42
CA VAL A 291 4.20 7.61 -13.47
C VAL A 291 3.18 6.55 -13.09
N MET A 292 2.29 6.85 -12.15
CA MET A 292 1.17 5.96 -11.85
C MET A 292 0.01 6.25 -12.80
N ILE A 293 -0.45 5.21 -13.48
CA ILE A 293 -1.63 5.24 -14.34
C ILE A 293 -2.72 4.32 -13.80
N VAL A 294 -3.95 4.61 -14.16
CA VAL A 294 -5.10 3.71 -13.96
C VAL A 294 -5.83 3.51 -15.26
N ALA A 295 -6.21 2.26 -15.50
CA ALA A 295 -7.13 1.86 -16.54
C ALA A 295 -8.55 1.98 -15.98
N LEU A 296 -9.47 2.53 -16.77
CA LEU A 296 -10.81 2.93 -16.34
C LEU A 296 -11.87 2.17 -17.14
N ARG A 297 -12.97 1.82 -16.48
CA ARG A 297 -14.19 1.31 -17.11
C ARG A 297 -15.39 2.18 -16.75
N GLU A 298 -16.39 2.19 -17.59
CA GLU A 298 -17.65 2.90 -17.37
C GLU A 298 -18.52 2.19 -16.31
N LYS A 299 -19.13 3.00 -15.44
CA LYS A 299 -20.16 2.57 -14.49
C LYS A 299 -21.14 3.72 -14.26
N GLY A 300 -22.29 3.67 -14.95
CA GLY A 300 -23.24 4.80 -14.97
C GLY A 300 -22.61 6.08 -15.53
N GLU A 301 -22.71 7.17 -14.81
CA GLU A 301 -22.11 8.46 -15.17
C GLU A 301 -20.60 8.58 -14.85
N TRP A 302 -20.04 7.57 -14.17
CA TRP A 302 -18.66 7.59 -13.69
C TRP A 302 -17.75 6.69 -14.50
N LEU A 303 -16.49 7.06 -14.51
CA LEU A 303 -15.38 6.17 -14.82
C LEU A 303 -14.76 5.69 -13.50
N ILE A 304 -14.65 4.38 -13.34
CA ILE A 304 -14.07 3.76 -12.15
C ILE A 304 -12.82 2.99 -12.50
N GLU A 305 -11.90 2.96 -11.57
CA GLU A 305 -10.64 2.21 -11.73
C GLU A 305 -10.89 0.70 -11.84
N GLU A 306 -10.33 0.10 -12.87
CA GLU A 306 -10.30 -1.33 -13.08
C GLU A 306 -8.95 -1.93 -12.67
N ARG A 307 -7.86 -1.26 -13.06
CA ARG A 307 -6.48 -1.67 -12.78
C ARG A 307 -5.59 -0.44 -12.61
N ARG A 308 -4.53 -0.58 -11.81
CA ARG A 308 -3.49 0.46 -11.69
C ARG A 308 -2.10 -0.10 -11.90
N GLY A 309 -1.20 0.77 -12.31
CA GLY A 309 0.19 0.38 -12.46
C GLY A 309 1.15 1.56 -12.56
N PHE A 310 2.43 1.25 -12.40
CA PHE A 310 3.48 2.19 -12.70
C PHE A 310 4.02 1.98 -14.12
N ILE A 311 4.13 3.08 -14.85
CA ILE A 311 4.95 3.12 -16.06
C ILE A 311 6.27 3.77 -15.69
N VAL A 312 7.35 3.01 -15.85
CA VAL A 312 8.70 3.45 -15.51
C VAL A 312 9.48 3.81 -16.79
N PRO A 313 10.48 4.70 -16.72
CA PRO A 313 11.42 4.92 -17.82
C PRO A 313 12.07 3.60 -18.27
N ASP A 314 12.41 3.47 -19.55
CA ASP A 314 13.00 2.23 -20.08
C ASP A 314 14.33 1.88 -19.40
N GLY A 315 15.11 2.87 -18.97
CA GLY A 315 16.33 2.69 -18.21
C GLY A 315 16.17 2.38 -16.72
N TRP A 316 14.95 2.29 -16.18
CA TRP A 316 14.71 2.16 -14.73
C TRP A 316 15.35 0.92 -14.12
N ARG A 317 15.26 -0.25 -14.80
CA ARG A 317 15.88 -1.49 -14.32
C ARG A 317 17.40 -1.39 -14.25
N ALA A 318 18.03 -0.77 -15.26
CA ALA A 318 19.46 -0.56 -15.27
C ALA A 318 19.91 0.37 -14.14
N GLN A 319 19.14 1.43 -13.86
CA GLN A 319 19.38 2.32 -12.72
C GLN A 319 19.20 1.60 -11.38
N ALA A 320 18.19 0.72 -11.24
CA ALA A 320 17.99 -0.09 -10.06
C ALA A 320 19.18 -1.03 -9.82
N ALA A 321 19.67 -1.70 -10.86
CA ALA A 321 20.86 -2.56 -10.80
C ALA A 321 22.11 -1.77 -10.40
N GLN A 322 22.32 -0.57 -10.98
CA GLN A 322 23.43 0.31 -10.61
C GLN A 322 23.37 0.72 -9.14
N ARG A 323 22.19 1.10 -8.63
CA ARG A 323 22.02 1.47 -7.21
C ARG A 323 22.25 0.31 -6.23
N ARG A 324 21.97 -0.94 -6.64
CA ARG A 324 22.37 -2.14 -5.87
C ARG A 324 23.90 -2.30 -5.87
N HIS A 325 24.53 -2.14 -7.04
CA HIS A 325 25.98 -2.21 -7.15
C HIS A 325 26.67 -1.15 -6.28
N ASP A 326 26.14 0.06 -6.23
CA ASP A 326 26.68 1.17 -5.43
C ASP A 326 26.33 1.07 -3.93
N GLY A 327 25.65 0.01 -3.49
CA GLY A 327 25.25 -0.21 -2.10
C GLY A 327 24.17 0.74 -1.58
N VAL A 328 23.50 1.50 -2.46
CA VAL A 328 22.36 2.36 -2.11
C VAL A 328 21.11 1.52 -1.87
N LEU A 329 20.92 0.47 -2.67
CA LEU A 329 19.89 -0.55 -2.46
C LEU A 329 20.58 -1.87 -2.03
N PRO A 330 19.95 -2.67 -1.17
CA PRO A 330 20.46 -4.00 -0.83
C PRO A 330 20.40 -4.93 -2.06
N ALA A 331 21.33 -5.88 -2.06
CA ALA A 331 21.43 -6.89 -3.11
C ALA A 331 20.23 -7.86 -3.08
#